data_9ed6210044dd976b96fb01b639cd9506
#
_entry.id   9ed6210044dd976b96fb01b639cd9506
#
_cell.length_a   1.000
_cell.length_b   1.000
_cell.length_c   1.000
_cell.angle_alpha   90.00
_cell.angle_beta   90.00
_cell.angle_gamma   90.00
#
_symmetry.space_group_name_H-M   'P 1'
#
loop_
_entity.id
_entity.type
_entity.pdbx_description
1 polymer ?
#
loop_
_entity_poly.entity_id
_entity_poly.type
_entity_poly.pdbx_seq_one_letter_code
_entity_poly.pdbx_strand_id
1 'polypeptide(L)'
;EEASALGCVQICNYNCPGQLVIGGEKAAVEKAAELAKAAGARRCIPLKVSGPFHTRLMHPAGDALAKRFASEHFGEMETPVLFNCLGREKADSDSIPALLEKQVQSSVYMEDTLRRLGELGVTDILEVGPGKALSGFVKKTLGADVHCTAVETAEELEAFLTSWKEAQA
;
A
#
# COMPACT_ATOMS: atom_id res chain seq x y z
N GLU A 1 22.67 -1.14 6.25
CA GLU A 1 23.96 -1.67 5.76
C GLU A 1 24.28 -3.04 6.37
N GLU A 2 24.37 -3.21 7.71
CA GLU A 2 24.73 -4.50 8.34
C GLU A 2 23.80 -5.66 7.91
N ALA A 3 22.50 -5.46 7.93
CA ALA A 3 21.55 -6.48 7.51
C ALA A 3 21.65 -6.80 6.01
N SER A 4 21.94 -5.78 5.18
CA SER A 4 22.08 -5.95 3.74
C SER A 4 23.35 -6.72 3.33
N ALA A 5 24.32 -6.86 4.23
CA ALA A 5 25.48 -7.73 4.01
C ALA A 5 25.11 -9.22 4.05
N LEU A 6 23.98 -9.59 4.65
CA LEU A 6 23.46 -10.96 4.72
C LEU A 6 22.51 -11.33 3.59
N GLY A 7 22.17 -10.39 2.73
CA GLY A 7 21.26 -10.61 1.62
C GLY A 7 20.31 -9.43 1.37
N CYS A 8 19.32 -9.65 0.52
CA CYS A 8 18.32 -8.63 0.21
C CYS A 8 17.40 -8.37 1.41
N VAL A 9 17.33 -7.11 1.84
CA VAL A 9 16.30 -6.63 2.77
C VAL A 9 15.90 -5.22 2.39
N GLN A 10 14.59 -4.96 2.34
CA GLN A 10 14.03 -3.67 1.92
C GLN A 10 12.80 -3.34 2.77
N ILE A 11 12.46 -2.06 2.85
CA ILE A 11 11.14 -1.66 3.35
C ILE A 11 10.13 -1.95 2.25
N CYS A 12 9.18 -2.84 2.54
CA CYS A 12 8.11 -3.23 1.62
C CYS A 12 6.93 -2.28 1.68
N ASN A 13 6.56 -1.83 2.90
CA ASN A 13 5.42 -0.96 3.08
C ASN A 13 5.74 0.15 4.09
N TYR A 14 5.39 1.36 3.70
CA TYR A 14 5.21 2.52 4.57
C TYR A 14 3.70 2.66 4.82
N ASN A 15 3.19 1.98 5.86
CA ASN A 15 1.73 1.84 6.05
C ASN A 15 1.09 3.10 6.64
N CYS A 16 1.66 3.60 7.71
CA CYS A 16 1.23 4.81 8.42
C CYS A 16 2.33 5.23 9.41
N PRO A 17 2.25 6.40 10.06
CA PRO A 17 3.22 6.84 11.06
C PRO A 17 3.55 5.75 12.08
N GLY A 18 4.84 5.39 12.17
CA GLY A 18 5.35 4.38 13.09
C GLY A 18 5.07 2.92 12.73
N GLN A 19 4.56 2.62 11.51
CA GLN A 19 4.32 1.25 11.07
C GLN A 19 4.92 0.98 9.68
N LEU A 20 6.02 0.23 9.68
CA LEU A 20 6.73 -0.21 8.49
C LEU A 20 6.70 -1.73 8.37
N VAL A 21 6.79 -2.24 7.14
CA VAL A 21 7.02 -3.66 6.87
C VAL A 21 8.34 -3.79 6.13
N ILE A 22 9.19 -4.71 6.58
CA ILE A 22 10.42 -5.10 5.88
C ILE A 22 10.26 -6.50 5.30
N GLY A 23 10.88 -6.74 4.16
CA GLY A 23 10.88 -8.04 3.50
C GLY A 23 12.18 -8.28 2.76
N GLY A 24 12.42 -9.54 2.41
CA GLY A 24 13.64 -9.96 1.73
C GLY A 24 14.05 -11.38 2.10
N GLU A 25 15.36 -11.65 2.04
CA GLU A 25 15.91 -12.93 2.45
C GLU A 25 15.88 -13.09 3.96
N LYS A 26 15.52 -14.28 4.43
CA LYS A 26 15.22 -14.56 5.84
C LYS A 26 16.31 -14.07 6.80
N ALA A 27 17.57 -14.42 6.56
CA ALA A 27 18.67 -14.02 7.44
C ALA A 27 18.84 -12.49 7.52
N ALA A 28 18.69 -11.80 6.39
CA ALA A 28 18.78 -10.34 6.33
C ALA A 28 17.60 -9.65 7.04
N VAL A 29 16.38 -10.19 6.90
CA VAL A 29 15.18 -9.68 7.59
C VAL A 29 15.28 -9.91 9.10
N GLU A 30 15.71 -11.08 9.55
CA GLU A 30 15.92 -11.39 10.96
C GLU A 30 16.96 -10.43 11.59
N LYS A 31 18.10 -10.23 10.91
CA LYS A 31 19.11 -9.27 11.36
C LYS A 31 18.59 -7.83 11.40
N ALA A 32 17.84 -7.41 10.39
CA ALA A 32 17.23 -6.07 10.38
C ALA A 32 16.24 -5.88 11.53
N ALA A 33 15.46 -6.92 11.87
CA ALA A 33 14.53 -6.88 13.00
C ALA A 33 15.25 -6.78 14.36
N GLU A 34 16.39 -7.49 14.52
CA GLU A 34 17.25 -7.36 15.72
C GLU A 34 17.80 -5.94 15.86
N LEU A 35 18.36 -5.38 14.79
CA LEU A 35 18.92 -4.03 14.76
C LEU A 35 17.83 -2.99 15.02
N ALA A 36 16.63 -3.15 14.45
CA ALA A 36 15.50 -2.27 14.69
C ALA A 36 15.09 -2.27 16.17
N LYS A 37 15.02 -3.45 16.81
CA LYS A 37 14.75 -3.56 18.26
C LYS A 37 15.81 -2.86 19.08
N ALA A 38 17.09 -3.06 18.77
CA ALA A 38 18.21 -2.40 19.45
C ALA A 38 18.16 -0.87 19.27
N ALA A 39 17.64 -0.39 18.15
CA ALA A 39 17.42 1.02 17.85
C ALA A 39 16.11 1.59 18.44
N GLY A 40 15.33 0.81 19.22
CA GLY A 40 14.15 1.28 19.91
C GLY A 40 12.82 0.96 19.23
N ALA A 41 12.79 0.10 18.22
CA ALA A 41 11.52 -0.37 17.66
C ALA A 41 10.71 -1.13 18.71
N ARG A 42 9.50 -0.66 18.97
CA ARG A 42 8.64 -1.18 20.04
C ARG A 42 8.27 -2.65 19.85
N ARG A 43 8.05 -3.08 18.60
CA ARG A 43 7.71 -4.46 18.23
C ARG A 43 8.20 -4.76 16.82
N CYS A 44 8.74 -5.97 16.64
CA CYS A 44 8.99 -6.58 15.33
C CYS A 44 8.21 -7.89 15.29
N ILE A 45 7.19 -7.95 14.43
CA ILE A 45 6.26 -9.07 14.34
C ILE A 45 6.50 -9.77 13.01
N PRO A 46 6.91 -11.06 13.01
CA PRO A 46 7.04 -11.84 11.79
C PRO A 46 5.67 -12.03 11.13
N LEU A 47 5.61 -11.78 9.82
CA LEU A 47 4.41 -11.99 9.02
C LEU A 47 4.50 -13.35 8.31
N LYS A 48 3.37 -14.08 8.30
CA LYS A 48 3.24 -15.34 7.54
C LYS A 48 2.83 -15.00 6.11
N VAL A 49 3.81 -14.80 5.23
CA VAL A 49 3.60 -14.49 3.82
C VAL A 49 4.28 -15.51 2.93
N SER A 50 3.79 -15.69 1.70
CA SER A 50 4.29 -16.68 0.74
C SER A 50 5.48 -16.21 -0.09
N GLY A 51 5.88 -14.93 0.00
CA GLY A 51 6.98 -14.41 -0.80
C GLY A 51 7.43 -13.00 -0.37
N PRO A 52 8.56 -12.53 -0.89
CA PRO A 52 9.16 -11.24 -0.58
C PRO A 52 8.51 -10.12 -1.42
N PHE A 53 7.18 -10.01 -1.38
CA PHE A 53 6.43 -8.99 -2.12
C PHE A 53 6.95 -7.59 -1.84
N HIS A 54 6.90 -6.73 -2.85
CA HIS A 54 7.35 -5.35 -2.76
C HIS A 54 8.85 -5.19 -2.48
N THR A 55 9.65 -6.17 -2.92
CA THR A 55 11.11 -6.10 -2.94
C THR A 55 11.65 -6.39 -4.34
N ARG A 56 12.93 -6.08 -4.58
CA ARG A 56 13.62 -6.41 -5.83
C ARG A 56 13.66 -7.92 -6.14
N LEU A 57 13.44 -8.79 -5.14
CA LEU A 57 13.36 -10.24 -5.36
C LEU A 57 12.13 -10.64 -6.20
N MET A 58 11.18 -9.71 -6.36
CA MET A 58 10.01 -9.90 -7.22
C MET A 58 10.24 -9.46 -8.69
N HIS A 59 11.46 -9.09 -9.08
CA HIS A 59 11.79 -8.77 -10.48
C HIS A 59 11.27 -9.80 -11.48
N PRO A 60 11.42 -11.13 -11.26
CA PRO A 60 10.90 -12.12 -12.21
C PRO A 60 9.37 -12.04 -12.41
N ALA A 61 8.63 -11.65 -11.36
CA ALA A 61 7.20 -11.41 -11.48
C ALA A 61 6.89 -10.10 -12.23
N GLY A 62 7.68 -9.05 -12.00
CA GLY A 62 7.63 -7.82 -12.78
C GLY A 62 7.85 -8.07 -14.26
N ASP A 63 8.90 -8.81 -14.63
CA ASP A 63 9.19 -9.18 -16.02
C ASP A 63 8.06 -9.99 -16.67
N ALA A 64 7.42 -10.88 -15.91
CA ALA A 64 6.28 -11.64 -16.39
C ALA A 64 5.05 -10.74 -16.65
N LEU A 65 4.80 -9.77 -15.75
CA LEU A 65 3.76 -8.75 -15.94
C LEU A 65 4.05 -7.86 -17.14
N ALA A 66 5.28 -7.38 -17.31
CA ALA A 66 5.66 -6.56 -18.45
C ALA A 66 5.40 -7.27 -19.78
N LYS A 67 5.76 -8.57 -19.88
CA LYS A 67 5.47 -9.40 -21.06
C LYS A 67 3.96 -9.54 -21.29
N ARG A 68 3.18 -9.73 -20.22
CA ARG A 68 1.73 -9.85 -20.34
C ARG A 68 1.12 -8.53 -20.79
N PHE A 69 1.52 -7.41 -20.22
CA PHE A 69 0.99 -6.09 -20.52
C PHE A 69 1.33 -5.60 -21.93
N ALA A 70 2.39 -6.13 -22.57
CA ALA A 70 2.72 -5.82 -23.95
C ALA A 70 1.62 -6.21 -24.96
N SER A 71 0.74 -7.15 -24.60
CA SER A 71 -0.41 -7.59 -25.42
C SER A 71 -1.76 -7.08 -24.91
N GLU A 72 -1.77 -6.29 -23.83
CA GLU A 72 -3.00 -5.77 -23.25
C GLU A 72 -3.26 -4.32 -23.68
N HIS A 73 -4.53 -3.98 -23.84
CA HIS A 73 -4.95 -2.62 -24.08
C HIS A 73 -5.37 -1.96 -22.75
N PHE A 74 -4.70 -0.89 -22.40
CA PHE A 74 -5.05 -0.05 -21.24
C PHE A 74 -5.82 1.17 -21.75
N GLY A 75 -7.06 1.32 -21.29
CA GLY A 75 -7.88 2.49 -21.57
C GLY A 75 -7.39 3.74 -20.86
N GLU A 76 -8.00 4.87 -21.19
CA GLU A 76 -7.79 6.11 -20.46
C GLU A 76 -8.41 6.04 -19.06
N MET A 77 -7.76 6.68 -18.10
CA MET A 77 -8.27 6.77 -16.72
C MET A 77 -9.28 7.91 -16.63
N GLU A 78 -10.54 7.57 -16.36
CA GLU A 78 -11.62 8.55 -16.11
C GLU A 78 -11.65 9.03 -14.64
N THR A 79 -11.11 8.23 -13.73
CA THR A 79 -11.06 8.53 -12.30
C THR A 79 -9.61 8.61 -11.83
N PRO A 80 -9.24 9.61 -11.04
CA PRO A 80 -7.91 9.71 -10.47
C PRO A 80 -7.56 8.46 -9.63
N VAL A 81 -6.35 7.94 -9.82
CA VAL A 81 -5.82 6.80 -9.06
C VAL A 81 -4.48 7.20 -8.45
N LEU A 82 -4.31 6.95 -7.16
CA LEU A 82 -3.02 7.05 -6.50
C LEU A 82 -2.34 5.68 -6.53
N PHE A 83 -1.14 5.63 -7.11
CA PHE A 83 -0.41 4.39 -7.27
C PHE A 83 0.44 4.08 -6.03
N ASN A 84 0.33 2.88 -5.50
CA ASN A 84 1.07 2.46 -4.30
C ASN A 84 2.59 2.64 -4.43
N CYS A 85 3.14 2.38 -5.62
CA CYS A 85 4.57 2.53 -5.88
C CYS A 85 5.03 4.00 -6.04
N LEU A 86 4.12 4.96 -5.98
CA LEU A 86 4.38 6.40 -6.04
C LEU A 86 3.92 7.13 -4.78
N GLY A 87 2.90 6.64 -4.08
CA GLY A 87 2.20 7.37 -3.00
C GLY A 87 1.40 8.59 -3.50
N ARG A 88 1.17 8.68 -4.80
CA ARG A 88 0.49 9.81 -5.47
C ARG A 88 -0.07 9.41 -6.83
N GLU A 89 -0.67 10.37 -7.53
CA GLU A 89 -1.10 10.22 -8.92
C GLU A 89 0.11 9.99 -9.85
N LYS A 90 -0.12 9.36 -10.99
CA LYS A 90 0.87 9.29 -12.06
C LYS A 90 1.11 10.66 -12.70
N ALA A 91 2.32 10.91 -13.18
CA ALA A 91 2.60 12.01 -14.08
C ALA A 91 2.15 11.69 -15.52
N ASP A 92 2.03 12.71 -16.38
CA ASP A 92 1.64 12.51 -17.78
C ASP A 92 2.64 11.63 -18.55
N SER A 93 3.91 11.65 -18.15
CA SER A 93 4.96 10.81 -18.72
C SER A 93 4.92 9.36 -18.24
N ASP A 94 4.17 9.04 -17.18
CA ASP A 94 4.09 7.70 -16.62
C ASP A 94 3.07 6.84 -17.37
N SER A 95 3.44 5.61 -17.70
CA SER A 95 2.51 4.64 -18.29
C SER A 95 1.93 3.72 -17.23
N ILE A 96 0.62 3.41 -17.32
CA ILE A 96 -0.07 2.51 -16.40
C ILE A 96 0.61 1.12 -16.36
N PRO A 97 0.91 0.46 -17.51
CA PRO A 97 1.61 -0.82 -17.48
C PRO A 97 2.93 -0.81 -16.70
N ALA A 98 3.75 0.23 -16.91
CA ALA A 98 5.03 0.35 -16.23
C ALA A 98 4.87 0.57 -14.70
N LEU A 99 3.83 1.29 -14.27
CA LEU A 99 3.54 1.47 -12.86
C LEU A 99 3.03 0.17 -12.22
N LEU A 100 2.21 -0.61 -12.91
CA LEU A 100 1.72 -1.91 -12.43
C LEU A 100 2.85 -2.95 -12.35
N GLU A 101 3.76 -2.97 -13.34
CA GLU A 101 4.98 -3.76 -13.28
C GLU A 101 5.84 -3.36 -12.07
N LYS A 102 6.10 -2.06 -11.92
CA LYS A 102 6.90 -1.51 -10.82
C LYS A 102 6.30 -1.87 -9.46
N GLN A 103 4.97 -1.86 -9.32
CA GLN A 103 4.27 -2.02 -8.05
C GLN A 103 4.56 -3.36 -7.36
N VAL A 104 4.72 -4.47 -8.09
CA VAL A 104 4.99 -5.79 -7.50
C VAL A 104 6.37 -5.89 -6.87
N GLN A 105 7.33 -5.10 -7.34
CA GLN A 105 8.75 -5.15 -6.97
C GLN A 105 9.25 -3.90 -6.21
N SER A 106 8.34 -2.96 -5.91
CA SER A 106 8.65 -1.70 -5.22
C SER A 106 7.83 -1.55 -3.95
N SER A 107 8.33 -0.72 -3.04
CA SER A 107 7.63 -0.38 -1.80
C SER A 107 6.23 0.17 -2.06
N VAL A 108 5.33 -0.10 -1.12
CA VAL A 108 4.00 0.51 -1.03
C VAL A 108 4.11 1.75 -0.15
N TYR A 109 3.79 2.91 -0.70
CA TYR A 109 3.81 4.21 -0.03
C TYR A 109 2.40 4.60 0.43
N MET A 110 1.79 3.78 1.30
CA MET A 110 0.42 4.01 1.78
C MET A 110 0.32 5.28 2.62
N GLU A 111 1.30 5.56 3.48
CA GLU A 111 1.31 6.79 4.27
C GLU A 111 1.30 8.03 3.38
N ASP A 112 2.12 8.05 2.32
CA ASP A 112 2.18 9.17 1.35
C ASP A 112 0.86 9.26 0.58
N THR A 113 0.28 8.12 0.17
CA THR A 113 -1.05 8.06 -0.46
C THR A 113 -2.12 8.71 0.42
N LEU A 114 -2.15 8.38 1.71
CA LEU A 114 -3.11 8.95 2.64
C LEU A 114 -2.89 10.45 2.85
N ARG A 115 -1.63 10.89 3.01
CA ARG A 115 -1.30 12.32 3.10
C ARG A 115 -1.74 13.07 1.86
N ARG A 116 -1.53 12.46 0.67
CA ARG A 116 -1.97 13.04 -0.60
C ARG A 116 -3.50 13.18 -0.68
N LEU A 117 -4.26 12.21 -0.19
CA LEU A 117 -5.73 12.33 -0.08
C LEU A 117 -6.13 13.50 0.82
N GLY A 118 -5.45 13.70 1.94
CA GLY A 118 -5.66 14.87 2.80
C GLY A 118 -5.35 16.20 2.11
N GLU A 119 -4.25 16.28 1.34
CA GLU A 119 -3.90 17.47 0.54
C GLU A 119 -4.95 17.78 -0.54
N LEU A 120 -5.57 16.74 -1.10
CA LEU A 120 -6.67 16.87 -2.07
C LEU A 120 -8.01 17.25 -1.43
N GLY A 121 -8.06 17.37 -0.10
CA GLY A 121 -9.27 17.76 0.62
C GLY A 121 -10.31 16.63 0.72
N VAL A 122 -9.89 15.37 0.61
CA VAL A 122 -10.79 14.22 0.78
C VAL A 122 -11.24 14.13 2.22
N THR A 123 -12.55 14.14 2.46
CA THR A 123 -13.20 14.08 3.78
C THR A 123 -13.79 12.70 4.08
N ASP A 124 -14.10 11.93 3.04
CA ASP A 124 -14.77 10.64 3.17
C ASP A 124 -14.00 9.55 2.42
N ILE A 125 -13.67 8.48 3.11
CA ILE A 125 -12.94 7.32 2.56
C ILE A 125 -13.77 6.06 2.80
N LEU A 126 -13.90 5.24 1.77
CA LEU A 126 -14.54 3.94 1.82
C LEU A 126 -13.49 2.84 1.64
N GLU A 127 -13.27 2.02 2.67
CA GLU A 127 -12.48 0.80 2.58
C GLU A 127 -13.40 -0.35 2.15
N VAL A 128 -13.16 -0.92 0.97
CA VAL A 128 -13.96 -2.03 0.42
C VAL A 128 -13.15 -3.31 0.48
N GLY A 129 -13.64 -4.31 1.20
CA GLY A 129 -13.00 -5.62 1.32
C GLY A 129 -12.90 -6.12 2.76
N PRO A 130 -12.32 -7.32 2.97
CA PRO A 130 -12.27 -7.94 4.28
C PRO A 130 -11.34 -7.20 5.26
N GLY A 131 -11.84 -6.97 6.46
CA GLY A 131 -11.10 -6.34 7.56
C GLY A 131 -11.18 -4.81 7.56
N LYS A 132 -10.39 -4.19 8.43
CA LYS A 132 -10.39 -2.73 8.70
C LYS A 132 -8.96 -2.19 8.85
N ALA A 133 -8.02 -2.76 8.11
CA ALA A 133 -6.61 -2.40 8.25
C ALA A 133 -6.32 -1.01 7.69
N LEU A 134 -6.89 -0.68 6.53
CA LEU A 134 -6.69 0.62 5.87
C LEU A 134 -7.38 1.73 6.67
N SER A 135 -8.57 1.50 7.20
CA SER A 135 -9.25 2.42 8.12
C SER A 135 -8.39 2.75 9.35
N GLY A 136 -7.66 1.76 9.86
CA GLY A 136 -6.69 1.96 10.92
C GLY A 136 -5.51 2.85 10.50
N PHE A 137 -5.04 2.75 9.27
CA PHE A 137 -3.98 3.61 8.72
C PHE A 137 -4.49 5.03 8.47
N VAL A 138 -5.71 5.18 7.92
CA VAL A 138 -6.38 6.48 7.74
C VAL A 138 -6.42 7.22 9.07
N LYS A 139 -6.96 6.60 10.12
CA LYS A 139 -7.07 7.22 11.46
C LYS A 139 -5.73 7.66 12.02
N LYS A 140 -4.66 6.88 11.80
CA LYS A 140 -3.32 7.21 12.30
C LYS A 140 -2.63 8.30 11.50
N THR A 141 -2.93 8.42 10.20
CA THR A 141 -2.26 9.35 9.30
C THR A 141 -3.00 10.68 9.18
N LEU A 142 -4.34 10.64 9.06
CA LEU A 142 -5.18 11.81 8.82
C LEU A 142 -5.95 12.28 10.06
N GLY A 143 -5.98 11.46 11.13
CA GLY A 143 -6.69 11.83 12.35
C GLY A 143 -8.19 11.58 12.31
N ALA A 144 -8.95 12.41 13.04
CA ALA A 144 -10.40 12.27 13.20
C ALA A 144 -11.20 13.13 12.22
N ASP A 145 -10.55 13.99 11.46
CA ASP A 145 -11.21 14.94 10.55
C ASP A 145 -11.65 14.30 9.23
N VAL A 146 -11.22 13.04 8.99
CA VAL A 146 -11.57 12.25 7.80
C VAL A 146 -12.47 11.09 8.23
N HIS A 147 -13.65 11.02 7.65
CA HIS A 147 -14.56 9.88 7.81
C HIS A 147 -14.05 8.67 7.03
N CYS A 148 -13.89 7.53 7.72
CA CYS A 148 -13.52 6.29 7.04
C CYS A 148 -14.52 5.20 7.40
N THR A 149 -15.25 4.72 6.39
CA THR A 149 -16.20 3.60 6.51
C THR A 149 -15.61 2.36 5.88
N ALA A 150 -15.65 1.23 6.60
CA ALA A 150 -15.24 -0.06 6.06
C ALA A 150 -16.49 -0.89 5.73
N VAL A 151 -16.49 -1.51 4.55
CA VAL A 151 -17.57 -2.38 4.04
C VAL A 151 -16.96 -3.71 3.62
N GLU A 152 -17.36 -4.78 4.29
CA GLU A 152 -16.87 -6.14 4.07
C GLU A 152 -17.93 -7.05 3.46
N THR A 153 -19.22 -6.79 3.75
CA THR A 153 -20.35 -7.60 3.27
C THR A 153 -21.31 -6.81 2.38
N ALA A 154 -22.16 -7.53 1.65
CA ALA A 154 -23.19 -6.92 0.82
C ALA A 154 -24.18 -6.07 1.65
N GLU A 155 -24.55 -6.57 2.83
CA GLU A 155 -25.45 -5.89 3.76
C GLU A 155 -24.85 -4.57 4.27
N GLU A 156 -23.55 -4.56 4.59
CA GLU A 156 -22.84 -3.33 4.98
C GLU A 156 -22.76 -2.32 3.82
N LEU A 157 -22.58 -2.80 2.58
CA LEU A 157 -22.61 -1.94 1.41
C LEU A 157 -23.99 -1.31 1.19
N GLU A 158 -25.07 -2.10 1.30
CA GLU A 158 -26.44 -1.60 1.17
C GLU A 158 -26.77 -0.55 2.23
N ALA A 159 -26.36 -0.81 3.48
CA ALA A 159 -26.54 0.15 4.57
C ALA A 159 -25.76 1.45 4.31
N PHE A 160 -24.49 1.34 3.86
CA PHE A 160 -23.69 2.50 3.48
C PHE A 160 -24.36 3.30 2.35
N LEU A 161 -24.79 2.65 1.28
CA LEU A 161 -25.44 3.32 0.14
C LEU A 161 -26.75 4.01 0.52
N THR A 162 -27.50 3.46 1.46
CA THR A 162 -28.73 4.06 1.98
C THR A 162 -28.40 5.35 2.74
N SER A 163 -27.49 5.28 3.71
CA SER A 163 -27.08 6.45 4.49
C SER A 163 -26.44 7.54 3.63
N TRP A 164 -25.66 7.14 2.63
CA TRP A 164 -25.02 8.06 1.69
C TRP A 164 -26.03 8.85 0.86
N LYS A 165 -27.10 8.19 0.38
CA LYS A 165 -28.18 8.84 -0.37
C LYS A 165 -28.98 9.80 0.50
N GLU A 166 -29.26 9.42 1.75
CA GLU A 166 -29.97 10.26 2.71
C GLU A 166 -29.19 11.53 3.06
N ALA A 167 -27.86 11.44 3.14
CA ALA A 167 -27.01 12.59 3.43
C ALA A 167 -26.88 13.59 2.26
N GLN A 168 -27.29 13.20 1.04
CA GLN A 168 -27.26 14.04 -0.16
C GLN A 168 -28.62 14.61 -0.55
N ALA A 169 -29.68 14.22 0.15
CA ALA A 169 -31.07 14.66 -0.12
C ALA A 169 -31.43 15.91 0.69
#